data_9c0768af1baac0f8e8107e369f9177f7
#
_entry.id   9c0768af1baac0f8e8107e369f9177f7
#
_cell.length_a   1.000
_cell.length_b   1.000
_cell.length_c   1.000
_cell.angle_alpha   90.00
_cell.angle_beta   90.00
_cell.angle_gamma   90.00
#
_symmetry.space_group_name_H-M   'P 1'
#
loop_
_entity.id
_entity.type
_entity.pdbx_description
1 polymer ?
#
loop_
_entity_poly.entity_id
_entity_poly.type
_entity_poly.pdbx_seq_one_letter_code
_entity_poly.pdbx_strand_id
1 'polypeptide(L)'
;SKLIAIQKAAHYGLPSVLANGRSEGIIQRILKGKEEGTLFLAQEERLSARKHWILHSLVPQGSLTLDGGALQAIVKQGRSLLPIGITAVSGDFRSGNAVQVLGPDGTEVARGLSHYSSSEVQVIQGRKSEEIESLLGYSYYDEVVHRDDLVLLK
;
A
#
# COMPACT_ATOMS: atom_id res chain seq x y z
N SER A 1 -25.17 -8.19 2.67
CA SER A 1 -25.78 -7.86 3.97
C SER A 1 -25.16 -6.59 4.52
N LYS A 2 -25.93 -5.80 5.30
CA LYS A 2 -25.47 -4.54 5.93
C LYS A 2 -24.27 -4.79 6.85
N LEU A 3 -24.25 -5.91 7.57
CA LEU A 3 -23.13 -6.29 8.46
C LEU A 3 -21.83 -6.53 7.68
N ILE A 4 -21.89 -7.12 6.50
CA ILE A 4 -20.70 -7.31 5.65
C ILE A 4 -20.13 -5.96 5.21
N ALA A 5 -21.00 -4.99 4.87
CA ALA A 5 -20.55 -3.64 4.51
C ALA A 5 -19.90 -2.93 5.71
N ILE A 6 -20.46 -3.06 6.91
CA ILE A 6 -19.93 -2.52 8.16
C ILE A 6 -18.57 -3.17 8.50
N GLN A 7 -18.46 -4.50 8.38
CA GLN A 7 -17.18 -5.19 8.58
C GLN A 7 -16.09 -4.68 7.62
N LYS A 8 -16.44 -4.53 6.33
CA LYS A 8 -15.50 -3.93 5.36
C LYS A 8 -15.09 -2.51 5.78
N ALA A 9 -16.04 -1.65 6.16
CA ALA A 9 -15.74 -0.30 6.61
C ALA A 9 -14.82 -0.30 7.85
N ALA A 10 -15.06 -1.19 8.82
CA ALA A 10 -14.23 -1.33 10.02
C ALA A 10 -12.78 -1.72 9.69
N HIS A 11 -12.56 -2.61 8.72
CA HIS A 11 -11.21 -2.95 8.22
C HIS A 11 -10.49 -1.76 7.57
N TYR A 12 -11.24 -0.80 6.99
CA TYR A 12 -10.68 0.45 6.46
C TYR A 12 -10.47 1.53 7.53
N GLY A 13 -10.67 1.19 8.80
CA GLY A 13 -10.55 2.16 9.89
C GLY A 13 -11.69 3.19 9.92
N LEU A 14 -12.84 2.87 9.31
CA LEU A 14 -14.01 3.74 9.27
C LEU A 14 -15.05 3.28 10.30
N PRO A 15 -15.40 4.12 11.29
CA PRO A 15 -16.53 3.84 12.15
C PRO A 15 -17.83 3.92 11.32
N SER A 16 -18.83 3.10 11.69
CA SER A 16 -20.09 3.04 10.97
C SER A 16 -21.26 3.08 11.93
N VAL A 17 -22.34 3.76 11.58
CA VAL A 17 -23.58 3.78 12.34
C VAL A 17 -24.67 3.07 11.56
N LEU A 18 -25.30 2.07 12.16
CA LEU A 18 -26.49 1.41 11.63
C LEU A 18 -27.72 2.02 12.29
N ALA A 19 -28.55 2.73 11.53
CA ALA A 19 -29.73 3.41 12.02
C ALA A 19 -30.95 3.19 11.12
N ASN A 20 -32.14 3.51 11.63
CA ASN A 20 -33.37 3.42 10.84
C ASN A 20 -33.48 4.59 9.86
N GLY A 21 -33.23 4.32 8.58
CA GLY A 21 -33.27 5.32 7.50
C GLY A 21 -34.66 5.94 7.22
N ARG A 22 -35.74 5.42 7.83
CA ARG A 22 -37.10 5.99 7.71
C ARG A 22 -37.34 7.10 8.74
N SER A 23 -36.46 7.26 9.74
CA SER A 23 -36.59 8.32 10.74
C SER A 23 -36.21 9.66 10.12
N GLU A 24 -37.11 10.61 10.14
CA GLU A 24 -36.86 11.95 9.57
C GLU A 24 -35.69 12.64 10.27
N GLY A 25 -34.78 13.21 9.50
CA GLY A 25 -33.59 13.91 10.00
C GLY A 25 -32.57 13.04 10.74
N ILE A 26 -32.61 11.71 10.58
CA ILE A 26 -31.71 10.76 11.29
C ILE A 26 -30.23 11.09 11.10
N ILE A 27 -29.83 11.45 9.88
CA ILE A 27 -28.40 11.76 9.55
C ILE A 27 -27.96 13.01 10.30
N GLN A 28 -28.78 14.08 10.31
CA GLN A 28 -28.43 15.32 11.01
C GLN A 28 -28.33 15.11 12.53
N ARG A 29 -29.19 14.24 13.11
CA ARG A 29 -29.14 13.93 14.53
C ARG A 29 -27.85 13.14 14.87
N ILE A 30 -27.50 12.15 14.08
CA ILE A 30 -26.26 11.38 14.26
C ILE A 30 -25.05 12.30 14.15
N LEU A 31 -24.99 13.17 13.13
CA LEU A 31 -23.87 14.12 12.96
C LEU A 31 -23.77 15.16 14.08
N LYS A 32 -24.89 15.46 14.77
CA LYS A 32 -24.91 16.30 15.98
C LYS A 32 -24.59 15.54 17.27
N GLY A 33 -24.15 14.27 17.17
CA GLY A 33 -23.76 13.44 18.30
C GLY A 33 -24.95 12.87 19.12
N LYS A 34 -26.15 12.79 18.53
CA LYS A 34 -27.26 12.11 19.20
C LYS A 34 -27.04 10.59 19.16
N GLU A 35 -27.34 9.93 20.27
CA GLU A 35 -27.26 8.47 20.41
C GLU A 35 -28.41 7.80 19.67
N GLU A 36 -28.23 7.54 18.37
CA GLU A 36 -29.23 6.93 17.51
C GLU A 36 -28.65 5.77 16.73
N GLY A 37 -29.29 4.59 16.82
CA GLY A 37 -28.87 3.38 16.16
C GLY A 37 -27.76 2.65 16.90
N THR A 38 -26.93 1.91 16.14
CA THR A 38 -25.80 1.14 16.67
C THR A 38 -24.51 1.63 16.06
N LEU A 39 -23.56 2.07 16.88
CA LEU A 39 -22.23 2.48 16.45
C LEU A 39 -21.30 1.24 16.40
N PHE A 40 -20.69 1.02 15.27
CA PHE A 40 -19.62 0.05 15.08
C PHE A 40 -18.30 0.81 15.00
N LEU A 41 -17.43 0.55 15.95
CA LEU A 41 -16.09 1.16 16.00
C LEU A 41 -15.18 0.57 14.92
N ALA A 42 -14.26 1.37 14.45
CA ALA A 42 -13.20 0.89 13.57
C ALA A 42 -12.26 -0.06 14.33
N GLN A 43 -11.63 -1.01 13.63
CA GLN A 43 -10.56 -1.81 14.22
C GLN A 43 -9.32 -0.94 14.46
N GLU A 44 -8.64 -1.12 15.59
CA GLU A 44 -7.50 -0.28 16.01
C GLU A 44 -6.24 -0.46 15.14
N GLU A 45 -6.06 -1.58 14.45
CA GLU A 45 -4.97 -1.77 13.48
C GLU A 45 -5.33 -1.08 12.15
N ARG A 46 -5.02 0.20 12.08
CA ARG A 46 -5.16 0.99 10.85
C ARG A 46 -4.04 0.69 9.87
N LEU A 47 -4.19 -0.33 9.06
CA LEU A 47 -3.70 -0.18 7.69
C LEU A 47 -4.51 0.98 7.07
N SER A 48 -3.84 2.03 6.60
CA SER A 48 -4.56 3.11 5.91
C SER A 48 -5.43 2.47 4.80
N ALA A 49 -6.57 3.06 4.46
CA ALA A 49 -7.45 2.55 3.40
C ALA A 49 -6.67 2.26 2.11
N ARG A 50 -5.65 3.06 1.82
CA ARG A 50 -4.73 2.89 0.69
C ARG A 50 -3.91 1.59 0.80
N LYS A 51 -3.34 1.30 1.96
CA LYS A 51 -2.56 0.07 2.17
C LYS A 51 -3.43 -1.18 2.08
N HIS A 52 -4.65 -1.14 2.62
CA HIS A 52 -5.60 -2.23 2.49
C HIS A 52 -5.99 -2.47 1.03
N TRP A 53 -6.22 -1.38 0.27
CA TRP A 53 -6.53 -1.46 -1.17
C TRP A 53 -5.35 -2.07 -1.96
N ILE A 54 -4.11 -1.65 -1.70
CA ILE A 54 -2.91 -2.21 -2.32
C ILE A 54 -2.82 -3.72 -2.06
N LEU A 55 -3.07 -4.15 -0.83
CA LEU A 55 -2.91 -5.55 -0.42
C LEU A 55 -3.99 -6.47 -0.98
N HIS A 56 -5.25 -6.03 -0.98
CA HIS A 56 -6.41 -6.92 -1.20
C HIS A 56 -7.17 -6.67 -2.51
N SER A 57 -7.03 -5.50 -3.12
CA SER A 57 -7.80 -5.14 -4.32
C SER A 57 -6.98 -5.11 -5.60
N LEU A 58 -5.66 -5.00 -5.49
CA LEU A 58 -4.79 -4.96 -6.66
C LEU A 58 -4.14 -6.31 -6.92
N VAL A 59 -4.07 -6.67 -8.20
CA VAL A 59 -3.32 -7.84 -8.67
C VAL A 59 -1.92 -7.36 -9.06
N PRO A 60 -0.84 -7.86 -8.40
CA PRO A 60 0.52 -7.51 -8.77
C PRO A 60 0.82 -7.88 -10.23
N GLN A 61 1.45 -6.97 -10.96
CA GLN A 61 1.82 -7.16 -12.38
C GLN A 61 3.28 -7.62 -12.55
N GLY A 62 4.03 -7.67 -11.46
CA GLY A 62 5.41 -8.12 -11.44
C GLY A 62 5.97 -8.17 -10.03
N SER A 63 7.28 -8.40 -9.94
CA SER A 63 7.98 -8.52 -8.66
C SER A 63 9.33 -7.83 -8.66
N LEU A 64 9.74 -7.39 -7.47
CA LEU A 64 11.03 -6.79 -7.16
C LEU A 64 11.70 -7.65 -6.08
N THR A 65 12.86 -8.22 -6.38
CA THR A 65 13.65 -8.99 -5.41
C THR A 65 14.64 -8.06 -4.72
N LEU A 66 14.72 -8.15 -3.40
CA LEU A 66 15.56 -7.31 -2.55
C LEU A 66 16.87 -8.01 -2.15
N ASP A 67 17.88 -7.20 -1.83
CA ASP A 67 19.00 -7.66 -1.01
C ASP A 67 18.64 -7.69 0.50
N GLY A 68 19.53 -8.26 1.32
CA GLY A 68 19.33 -8.37 2.76
C GLY A 68 19.28 -7.02 3.49
N GLY A 69 19.97 -6.01 2.98
CA GLY A 69 19.99 -4.65 3.55
C GLY A 69 18.67 -3.94 3.33
N ALA A 70 18.15 -3.98 2.11
CA ALA A 70 16.85 -3.40 1.75
C ALA A 70 15.70 -4.11 2.50
N LEU A 71 15.77 -5.45 2.61
CA LEU A 71 14.80 -6.21 3.39
C LEU A 71 14.74 -5.73 4.85
N GLN A 72 15.88 -5.55 5.50
CA GLN A 72 15.91 -5.04 6.88
C GLN A 72 15.41 -3.60 6.98
N ALA A 73 15.78 -2.73 6.05
CA ALA A 73 15.34 -1.34 6.03
C ALA A 73 13.81 -1.22 5.90
N ILE A 74 13.20 -2.05 5.05
CA ILE A 74 11.75 -2.07 4.85
C ILE A 74 11.04 -2.68 6.07
N VAL A 75 11.42 -3.89 6.47
CA VAL A 75 10.67 -4.66 7.48
C VAL A 75 10.86 -4.08 8.88
N LYS A 76 12.10 -3.69 9.25
CA LYS A 76 12.40 -3.23 10.62
C LYS A 76 12.32 -1.72 10.80
N GLN A 77 12.60 -0.94 9.75
CA GLN A 77 12.70 0.52 9.86
C GLN A 77 11.57 1.25 9.14
N GLY A 78 10.69 0.55 8.40
CA GLY A 78 9.57 1.15 7.67
C GLY A 78 10.02 2.14 6.59
N ARG A 79 11.15 1.88 5.94
CA ARG A 79 11.73 2.74 4.89
C ARG A 79 11.10 2.48 3.54
N SER A 80 11.23 3.46 2.62
CA SER A 80 10.92 3.31 1.19
C SER A 80 11.92 2.37 0.52
N LEU A 81 11.50 1.71 -0.57
CA LEU A 81 12.37 0.87 -1.37
C LEU A 81 13.15 1.71 -2.39
N LEU A 82 14.45 1.81 -2.19
CA LEU A 82 15.38 2.49 -3.10
C LEU A 82 15.91 1.53 -4.18
N PRO A 83 16.32 2.04 -5.36
CA PRO A 83 16.84 1.21 -6.44
C PRO A 83 18.05 0.38 -6.04
N ILE A 84 18.92 0.91 -5.18
CA ILE A 84 20.15 0.23 -4.73
C ILE A 84 19.88 -1.11 -4.05
N GLY A 85 18.72 -1.27 -3.41
CA GLY A 85 18.34 -2.49 -2.71
C GLY A 85 17.66 -3.53 -3.59
N ILE A 86 17.47 -3.27 -4.90
CA ILE A 86 16.80 -4.18 -5.82
C ILE A 86 17.87 -4.99 -6.58
N THR A 87 17.75 -6.31 -6.54
CA THR A 87 18.66 -7.25 -7.19
C THR A 87 18.09 -7.89 -8.44
N ALA A 88 16.76 -7.98 -8.54
CA ALA A 88 16.09 -8.52 -9.72
C ALA A 88 14.69 -7.92 -9.91
N VAL A 89 14.26 -7.88 -11.16
CA VAL A 89 12.92 -7.40 -11.60
C VAL A 89 12.29 -8.46 -12.49
N SER A 90 11.01 -8.76 -12.27
CA SER A 90 10.26 -9.72 -13.10
C SER A 90 8.85 -9.18 -13.38
N GLY A 91 8.27 -9.61 -14.51
CA GLY A 91 6.96 -9.17 -14.98
C GLY A 91 7.03 -7.90 -15.82
N ASP A 92 5.87 -7.49 -16.33
CA ASP A 92 5.70 -6.27 -17.12
C ASP A 92 4.69 -5.35 -16.40
N PHE A 93 5.19 -4.29 -15.80
CA PHE A 93 4.40 -3.32 -15.07
C PHE A 93 4.80 -1.88 -15.42
N ARG A 94 3.87 -0.98 -15.23
CA ARG A 94 4.02 0.48 -15.42
C ARG A 94 4.07 1.20 -14.09
N SER A 95 4.50 2.45 -14.10
CA SER A 95 4.35 3.35 -12.95
C SER A 95 2.89 3.34 -12.45
N GLY A 96 2.72 3.23 -11.14
CA GLY A 96 1.42 3.10 -10.46
C GLY A 96 0.86 1.68 -10.36
N ASN A 97 1.46 0.69 -11.02
CA ASN A 97 1.01 -0.69 -10.87
C ASN A 97 1.51 -1.32 -9.54
N ALA A 98 0.71 -2.28 -9.05
CA ALA A 98 1.09 -3.07 -7.90
C ALA A 98 2.16 -4.09 -8.27
N VAL A 99 3.13 -4.26 -7.37
CA VAL A 99 4.23 -5.22 -7.49
C VAL A 99 4.39 -6.00 -6.19
N GLN A 100 4.81 -7.25 -6.30
CA GLN A 100 5.29 -8.04 -5.16
C GLN A 100 6.70 -7.60 -4.81
N VAL A 101 7.00 -7.57 -3.52
CA VAL A 101 8.34 -7.33 -2.99
C VAL A 101 8.82 -8.62 -2.35
N LEU A 102 9.87 -9.20 -2.92
CA LEU A 102 10.41 -10.49 -2.52
C LEU A 102 11.71 -10.33 -1.75
N GLY A 103 11.88 -11.11 -0.70
CA GLY A 103 13.16 -11.25 -0.01
C GLY A 103 14.22 -11.96 -0.88
N PRO A 104 15.48 -12.03 -0.41
CA PRO A 104 16.56 -12.73 -1.14
C PRO A 104 16.30 -14.22 -1.36
N ASP A 105 15.46 -14.83 -0.54
CA ASP A 105 15.01 -16.21 -0.62
C ASP A 105 13.79 -16.44 -1.53
N GLY A 106 13.29 -15.37 -2.17
CA GLY A 106 12.08 -15.40 -3.00
C GLY A 106 10.76 -15.36 -2.25
N THR A 107 10.77 -15.26 -0.91
CA THR A 107 9.55 -15.13 -0.10
C THR A 107 8.93 -13.75 -0.32
N GLU A 108 7.61 -13.69 -0.56
CA GLU A 108 6.89 -12.41 -0.64
C GLU A 108 6.78 -11.78 0.75
N VAL A 109 7.39 -10.62 0.94
CA VAL A 109 7.46 -9.91 2.22
C VAL A 109 6.59 -8.66 2.27
N ALA A 110 6.27 -8.11 1.10
CA ALA A 110 5.46 -6.92 0.98
C ALA A 110 4.79 -6.81 -0.41
N ARG A 111 3.83 -5.90 -0.53
CA ARG A 111 3.29 -5.40 -1.80
C ARG A 111 3.37 -3.89 -1.82
N GLY A 112 3.54 -3.30 -2.99
CA GLY A 112 3.57 -1.86 -3.13
C GLY A 112 3.22 -1.36 -4.52
N LEU A 113 3.08 -0.04 -4.67
CA LEU A 113 2.93 0.62 -5.96
C LEU A 113 4.29 1.09 -6.45
N SER A 114 4.67 0.66 -7.65
CA SER A 114 5.93 1.09 -8.25
C SER A 114 5.80 2.49 -8.84
N HIS A 115 6.77 3.37 -8.57
CA HIS A 115 6.88 4.69 -9.20
C HIS A 115 7.46 4.62 -10.61
N TYR A 116 8.15 3.55 -10.94
CA TYR A 116 8.81 3.33 -12.23
C TYR A 116 8.27 2.08 -12.91
N SER A 117 8.34 2.01 -14.23
CA SER A 117 8.02 0.81 -15.00
C SER A 117 9.07 -0.28 -14.81
N SER A 118 8.74 -1.52 -15.16
CA SER A 118 9.67 -2.66 -15.08
C SER A 118 10.95 -2.42 -15.86
N SER A 119 10.87 -1.82 -17.05
CA SER A 119 12.03 -1.49 -17.89
C SER A 119 12.91 -0.42 -17.27
N GLU A 120 12.32 0.60 -16.64
CA GLU A 120 13.07 1.64 -15.91
C GLU A 120 13.74 1.07 -14.67
N VAL A 121 13.03 0.25 -13.89
CA VAL A 121 13.62 -0.38 -12.70
C VAL A 121 14.79 -1.30 -13.10
N GLN A 122 14.71 -2.02 -14.22
CA GLN A 122 15.83 -2.82 -14.73
C GLN A 122 17.09 -2.00 -15.00
N VAL A 123 16.94 -0.74 -15.45
CA VAL A 123 18.07 0.16 -15.69
C VAL A 123 18.66 0.69 -14.38
N ILE A 124 17.82 1.04 -13.40
CA ILE A 124 18.26 1.69 -12.16
C ILE A 124 18.52 0.72 -11.00
N GLN A 125 18.14 -0.56 -11.09
CA GLN A 125 18.38 -1.55 -10.03
C GLN A 125 19.85 -1.62 -9.63
N GLY A 126 20.13 -1.68 -8.34
CA GLY A 126 21.47 -1.69 -7.78
C GLY A 126 22.22 -0.35 -7.86
N ARG A 127 21.56 0.72 -8.33
CA ARG A 127 22.12 2.07 -8.44
C ARG A 127 21.65 2.95 -7.30
N LYS A 128 22.40 4.01 -6.99
CA LYS A 128 21.99 5.02 -6.03
C LYS A 128 20.90 5.92 -6.63
N SER A 129 20.03 6.49 -5.79
CA SER A 129 18.94 7.38 -6.25
C SER A 129 19.46 8.60 -7.01
N GLU A 130 20.64 9.12 -6.64
CA GLU A 130 21.28 10.25 -7.33
C GLU A 130 21.68 9.94 -8.78
N GLU A 131 21.77 8.66 -9.15
CA GLU A 131 22.13 8.22 -10.51
C GLU A 131 20.89 8.09 -11.43
N ILE A 132 19.65 8.13 -10.89
CA ILE A 132 18.43 7.90 -11.67
C ILE A 132 18.34 8.86 -12.85
N GLU A 133 18.52 10.16 -12.61
CA GLU A 133 18.42 11.18 -13.66
C GLU A 133 19.42 10.98 -14.77
N SER A 134 20.65 10.59 -14.44
CA SER A 134 21.69 10.31 -15.46
C SER A 134 21.40 9.08 -16.28
N LEU A 135 20.70 8.08 -15.71
CA LEU A 135 20.39 6.80 -16.36
C LEU A 135 19.10 6.85 -17.19
N LEU A 136 18.07 7.53 -16.69
CA LEU A 136 16.74 7.59 -17.34
C LEU A 136 16.51 8.88 -18.12
N GLY A 137 17.31 9.95 -17.88
CA GLY A 137 17.09 11.30 -18.43
C GLY A 137 16.12 12.15 -17.60
N TYR A 138 15.56 11.61 -16.52
CA TYR A 138 14.67 12.29 -15.57
C TYR A 138 14.67 11.56 -14.22
N SER A 139 14.28 12.27 -13.16
CA SER A 139 14.00 11.71 -11.83
C SER A 139 12.83 12.44 -11.20
N TYR A 140 11.69 11.75 -11.02
CA TYR A 140 10.54 12.28 -10.30
C TYR A 140 10.51 11.82 -8.85
N TYR A 141 11.15 10.68 -8.54
CA TYR A 141 11.17 10.05 -7.24
C TYR A 141 12.54 9.43 -6.97
N ASP A 142 12.99 9.49 -5.72
CA ASP A 142 14.24 8.87 -5.28
C ASP A 142 14.06 7.37 -5.00
N GLU A 143 12.83 6.93 -4.74
CA GLU A 143 12.46 5.55 -4.43
C GLU A 143 11.65 4.89 -5.55
N VAL A 144 11.78 3.57 -5.65
CA VAL A 144 10.96 2.73 -6.54
C VAL A 144 9.58 2.48 -5.94
N VAL A 145 9.50 2.28 -4.62
CA VAL A 145 8.23 2.17 -3.89
C VAL A 145 8.31 3.02 -2.62
N HIS A 146 7.39 3.98 -2.48
CA HIS A 146 7.31 4.81 -1.28
C HIS A 146 6.77 4.01 -0.10
N ARG A 147 7.25 4.27 1.12
CA ARG A 147 6.83 3.57 2.36
C ARG A 147 5.32 3.65 2.63
N ASP A 148 4.67 4.75 2.22
CA ASP A 148 3.23 4.92 2.39
C ASP A 148 2.41 4.04 1.42
N ASP A 149 3.04 3.63 0.31
CA ASP A 149 2.50 2.75 -0.71
C ASP A 149 3.04 1.31 -0.62
N LEU A 150 3.74 1.00 0.47
CA LEU A 150 4.30 -0.32 0.75
C LEU A 150 3.57 -0.95 1.93
N VAL A 151 3.13 -2.21 1.77
CA VAL A 151 2.39 -2.98 2.77
C VAL A 151 3.13 -4.26 3.06
N LEU A 152 3.56 -4.42 4.32
CA LEU A 152 4.18 -5.67 4.77
C LEU A 152 3.15 -6.79 4.87
N LEU A 153 3.52 -7.99 4.44
CA LEU A 153 2.79 -9.23 4.69
C LEU A 153 3.18 -9.75 6.09
N LYS A 154 2.18 -10.10 6.88
CA LYS A 154 2.38 -10.74 8.20
C LYS A 154 2.49 -12.25 8.03
#